data_bc5503e94c14b6c505844cd69d985b85
#
_entry.id   bc5503e94c14b6c505844cd69d985b85
#
_cell.length_a   1.000
_cell.length_b   1.000
_cell.length_c   1.000
_cell.angle_alpha   90.00
_cell.angle_beta   90.00
_cell.angle_gamma   90.00
#
_symmetry.space_group_name_H-M   'P 1'
#
loop_
_entity.id
_entity.type
_entity.pdbx_description
1 polymer ?
#
loop_
_entity_poly.entity_id
_entity_poly.type
_entity_poly.pdbx_seq_one_letter_code
_entity_poly.pdbx_strand_id
1 'polypeptide(L)'
;VHLTEGLLTQVLPDLIEGRLDFAIAVADAADLPYEIVFEPLGPAEAILAAREGHPLAAATTWAELKDAKWVMNLSPGSLGGALLAWLGEQGLPPPRHMIRCASTMLMLELMQRTDCIGIGPERLFKDRLVGHGIQCLKVAPLPPPMDFGILRLRGVPLSAAAKPMATLFARYLST
;
A
#
# COMPACT_ATOMS: atom_id res chain seq x y z
N VAL A 1 -4.23 -1.40 24.73
CA VAL A 1 -3.85 -1.10 23.33
C VAL A 1 -4.72 -1.93 22.42
N HIS A 2 -5.36 -1.29 21.45
CA HIS A 2 -6.14 -1.93 20.40
C HIS A 2 -5.44 -1.66 19.06
N LEU A 3 -5.14 -2.72 18.30
CA LEU A 3 -4.55 -2.64 16.97
C LEU A 3 -5.56 -3.19 15.96
N THR A 4 -5.75 -2.49 14.87
CA THR A 4 -6.64 -2.93 13.79
C THR A 4 -5.97 -2.71 12.45
N GLU A 5 -6.23 -3.59 11.50
CA GLU A 5 -5.91 -3.39 10.10
C GLU A 5 -7.15 -2.84 9.39
N GLY A 6 -6.96 -1.85 8.55
CA GLY A 6 -8.06 -1.27 7.78
C GLY A 6 -7.57 -0.41 6.63
N LEU A 7 -8.48 -0.12 5.71
CA LEU A 7 -8.24 0.83 4.64
C LEU A 7 -8.22 2.26 5.18
N LEU A 8 -7.50 3.14 4.50
CA LEU A 8 -7.46 4.55 4.86
C LEU A 8 -8.87 5.16 4.98
N THR A 9 -9.79 4.81 4.07
CA THR A 9 -11.20 5.24 4.11
C THR A 9 -11.98 4.76 5.34
N GLN A 10 -11.57 3.68 5.97
CA GLN A 10 -12.18 3.16 7.21
C GLN A 10 -11.51 3.79 8.43
N VAL A 11 -10.22 4.02 8.35
CA VAL A 11 -9.39 4.55 9.45
C VAL A 11 -9.60 6.05 9.67
N LEU A 12 -9.79 6.83 8.59
CA LEU A 12 -9.95 8.29 8.68
C LEU A 12 -11.14 8.71 9.55
N PRO A 13 -12.35 8.14 9.43
CA PRO A 13 -13.45 8.46 10.35
C PRO A 13 -13.10 8.18 11.80
N ASP A 14 -12.45 7.06 12.08
CA ASP A 14 -12.08 6.67 13.45
C ASP A 14 -11.04 7.60 14.06
N LEU A 15 -10.09 8.10 13.24
CA LEU A 15 -9.16 9.14 13.66
C LEU A 15 -9.85 10.47 13.95
N ILE A 16 -10.75 10.92 13.07
CA ILE A 16 -11.47 12.19 13.19
C ILE A 16 -12.39 12.16 14.43
N GLU A 17 -13.03 11.04 14.70
CA GLU A 17 -13.89 10.86 15.87
C GLU A 17 -13.12 10.53 17.16
N GLY A 18 -11.78 10.43 17.09
CA GLY A 18 -10.93 10.17 18.27
C GLY A 18 -11.02 8.74 18.80
N ARG A 19 -11.53 7.79 18.01
CA ARG A 19 -11.53 6.36 18.36
C ARG A 19 -10.17 5.71 18.18
N LEU A 20 -9.33 6.29 17.33
CA LEU A 20 -7.94 5.90 17.13
C LEU A 20 -7.03 7.05 17.51
N ASP A 21 -5.93 6.77 18.18
CA ASP A 21 -4.89 7.74 18.50
C ASP A 21 -4.08 8.13 17.25
N PHE A 22 -3.71 7.13 16.44
CA PHE A 22 -2.97 7.32 15.20
C PHE A 22 -3.15 6.11 14.27
N ALA A 23 -2.79 6.32 13.02
CA ALA A 23 -2.69 5.25 12.03
C ALA A 23 -1.35 5.35 11.28
N ILE A 24 -0.97 4.24 10.64
CA ILE A 24 0.20 4.19 9.76
C ILE A 24 -0.31 3.75 8.40
N ALA A 25 -0.03 4.57 7.38
CA ALA A 25 -0.47 4.26 6.03
C ALA A 25 0.46 4.89 4.99
N VAL A 26 0.33 4.39 3.76
CA VAL A 26 0.79 5.11 2.58
C VAL A 26 -0.31 6.10 2.20
N ALA A 27 0.02 7.37 2.07
CA ALA A 27 -0.93 8.41 1.71
C ALA A 27 -0.23 9.57 0.98
N ASP A 28 -1.00 10.30 0.17
CA ASP A 28 -0.63 11.63 -0.27
C ASP A 28 -1.23 12.65 0.72
N ALA A 29 -0.40 13.52 1.25
CA ALA A 29 -0.84 14.56 2.19
C ALA A 29 -1.88 15.50 1.56
N ALA A 30 -1.85 15.69 0.24
CA ALA A 30 -2.79 16.53 -0.48
C ALA A 30 -4.21 15.94 -0.54
N ASP A 31 -4.34 14.63 -0.42
CA ASP A 31 -5.63 13.92 -0.47
C ASP A 31 -6.28 13.74 0.91
N LEU A 32 -5.61 14.21 1.99
CA LEU A 32 -6.09 14.01 3.35
C LEU A 32 -6.99 15.15 3.80
N PRO A 33 -8.02 14.87 4.63
CA PRO A 33 -8.81 15.90 5.29
C PRO A 33 -7.96 16.86 6.12
N TYR A 34 -8.37 18.14 6.19
CA TYR A 34 -7.66 19.18 6.97
C TYR A 34 -7.46 18.80 8.44
N GLU A 35 -8.39 18.04 9.00
CA GLU A 35 -8.37 17.56 10.38
C GLU A 35 -7.22 16.60 10.67
N ILE A 36 -6.66 16.00 9.63
CA ILE A 36 -5.57 15.00 9.75
C ILE A 36 -4.22 15.67 9.56
N VAL A 37 -3.28 15.33 10.43
CA VAL A 37 -1.86 15.62 10.26
C VAL A 37 -1.19 14.35 9.75
N PHE A 38 -0.42 14.48 8.69
CA PHE A 38 0.43 13.43 8.14
C PHE A 38 1.89 13.74 8.46
N GLU A 39 2.56 12.82 9.12
CA GLU A 39 3.98 12.90 9.44
C GLU A 39 4.71 11.85 8.57
N PRO A 40 5.36 12.25 7.48
CA PRO A 40 6.04 11.30 6.59
C PRO A 40 7.23 10.67 7.32
N LEU A 41 7.38 9.36 7.14
CA LEU A 41 8.49 8.55 7.68
C LEU A 41 9.49 8.16 6.59
N GLY A 42 9.08 8.21 5.34
CA GLY A 42 9.91 7.92 4.19
C GLY A 42 9.12 7.45 2.98
N PRO A 43 9.79 7.29 1.83
CA PRO A 43 9.13 6.87 0.61
C PRO A 43 8.65 5.41 0.70
N ALA A 44 7.46 5.19 0.19
CA ALA A 44 6.90 3.87 -0.09
C ALA A 44 7.05 3.60 -1.58
N GLU A 45 8.17 3.01 -1.96
CA GLU A 45 8.38 2.60 -3.34
C GLU A 45 7.39 1.49 -3.68
N ALA A 46 6.54 1.76 -4.67
CA ALA A 46 5.61 0.80 -5.19
C ALA A 46 6.32 -0.16 -6.15
N ILE A 47 6.09 -1.45 -5.99
CA ILE A 47 6.60 -2.47 -6.91
C ILE A 47 5.51 -3.47 -7.25
N LEU A 48 5.58 -4.02 -8.45
CA LEU A 48 4.74 -5.14 -8.83
C LEU A 48 5.34 -6.44 -8.30
N ALA A 49 4.50 -7.33 -7.85
CA ALA A 49 4.93 -8.62 -7.34
C ALA A 49 3.93 -9.73 -7.73
N ALA A 50 4.43 -10.96 -7.74
CA ALA A 50 3.66 -12.16 -8.01
C ALA A 50 4.28 -13.34 -7.25
N ARG A 51 3.64 -14.50 -7.26
CA ARG A 51 4.23 -15.71 -6.67
C ARG A 51 5.57 -16.09 -7.30
N GLU A 52 6.42 -16.78 -6.58
CA GLU A 52 7.59 -17.42 -7.16
C GLU A 52 7.19 -18.39 -8.28
N GLY A 53 7.98 -18.41 -9.36
CA GLY A 53 7.68 -19.19 -10.55
C GLY A 53 6.44 -18.77 -11.33
N HIS A 54 5.99 -17.51 -11.18
CA HIS A 54 4.90 -16.95 -11.97
C HIS A 54 5.25 -16.94 -13.47
N PRO A 55 4.30 -17.24 -14.41
CA PRO A 55 4.58 -17.25 -15.85
C PRO A 55 5.16 -15.94 -16.38
N LEU A 56 4.82 -14.80 -15.78
CA LEU A 56 5.32 -13.47 -16.13
C LEU A 56 6.47 -12.98 -15.22
N ALA A 57 7.17 -13.86 -14.53
CA ALA A 57 8.27 -13.51 -13.63
C ALA A 57 9.41 -12.75 -14.33
N ALA A 58 9.63 -13.00 -15.62
CA ALA A 58 10.64 -12.36 -16.43
C ALA A 58 10.15 -11.09 -17.18
N ALA A 59 8.88 -10.72 -17.00
CA ALA A 59 8.32 -9.53 -17.64
C ALA A 59 9.04 -8.26 -17.18
N THR A 60 9.31 -7.37 -18.14
CA THR A 60 9.99 -6.08 -17.91
C THR A 60 9.20 -4.89 -18.44
N THR A 61 8.16 -5.15 -19.20
CA THR A 61 7.33 -4.11 -19.84
C THR A 61 5.84 -4.27 -19.53
N TRP A 62 5.11 -3.17 -19.58
CA TRP A 62 3.65 -3.15 -19.40
C TRP A 62 2.91 -3.92 -20.49
N ALA A 63 3.45 -3.97 -21.71
CA ALA A 63 2.86 -4.70 -22.83
C ALA A 63 2.76 -6.21 -22.55
N GLU A 64 3.72 -6.76 -21.80
CA GLU A 64 3.74 -8.18 -21.42
C GLU A 64 2.67 -8.49 -20.37
N LEU A 65 2.20 -7.48 -19.61
CA LEU A 65 1.19 -7.63 -18.55
C LEU A 65 -0.26 -7.42 -19.02
N LYS A 66 -0.49 -7.18 -20.32
CA LYS A 66 -1.81 -6.81 -20.88
C LYS A 66 -2.95 -7.76 -20.52
N ASP A 67 -2.65 -9.06 -20.43
CA ASP A 67 -3.65 -10.12 -20.16
C ASP A 67 -3.43 -10.74 -18.76
N ALA A 68 -2.58 -10.12 -17.92
CA ALA A 68 -2.35 -10.57 -16.57
C ALA A 68 -3.60 -10.44 -15.69
N LYS A 69 -3.71 -11.31 -14.70
CA LYS A 69 -4.72 -11.21 -13.65
C LYS A 69 -4.16 -10.38 -12.50
N TRP A 70 -4.96 -9.50 -11.95
CA TRP A 70 -4.53 -8.57 -10.92
C TRP A 70 -5.34 -8.72 -9.64
N VAL A 71 -4.70 -8.49 -8.51
CA VAL A 71 -5.36 -8.27 -7.23
C VAL A 71 -4.84 -6.97 -6.62
N MET A 72 -5.75 -6.03 -6.35
CA MET A 72 -5.37 -4.69 -5.89
C MET A 72 -6.39 -4.11 -4.91
N ASN A 73 -5.89 -3.30 -3.99
CA ASN A 73 -6.71 -2.34 -3.26
C ASN A 73 -6.88 -1.09 -4.13
N LEU A 74 -8.13 -0.68 -4.35
CA LEU A 74 -8.49 0.50 -5.15
C LEU A 74 -9.16 1.59 -4.30
N SER A 75 -9.00 1.58 -2.99
CA SER A 75 -9.48 2.67 -2.15
C SER A 75 -8.77 3.98 -2.50
N PRO A 76 -9.40 5.13 -2.33
CA PRO A 76 -8.74 6.42 -2.43
C PRO A 76 -7.43 6.45 -1.62
N GLY A 77 -6.36 6.99 -2.20
CA GLY A 77 -5.03 7.04 -1.58
C GLY A 77 -4.27 5.71 -1.52
N SER A 78 -4.77 4.63 -2.14
CA SER A 78 -4.05 3.35 -2.21
C SER A 78 -3.06 3.31 -3.38
N LEU A 79 -2.02 2.49 -3.25
CA LEU A 79 -1.05 2.25 -4.35
C LEU A 79 -1.71 1.68 -5.61
N GLY A 80 -2.76 0.86 -5.48
CA GLY A 80 -3.50 0.37 -6.64
C GLY A 80 -4.29 1.48 -7.33
N GLY A 81 -4.88 2.40 -6.58
CA GLY A 81 -5.54 3.59 -7.13
C GLY A 81 -4.54 4.50 -7.85
N ALA A 82 -3.39 4.78 -7.21
CA ALA A 82 -2.30 5.55 -7.79
C ALA A 82 -1.76 4.92 -9.08
N LEU A 83 -1.61 3.59 -9.10
CA LEU A 83 -1.21 2.86 -10.31
C LEU A 83 -2.21 3.08 -11.47
N LEU A 84 -3.52 2.95 -11.21
CA LEU A 84 -4.51 3.12 -12.28
C LEU A 84 -4.53 4.56 -12.83
N ALA A 85 -4.40 5.56 -11.96
CA ALA A 85 -4.30 6.96 -12.38
C ALA A 85 -3.06 7.17 -13.26
N TRP A 86 -1.91 6.70 -12.79
CA TRP A 86 -0.64 6.81 -13.51
C TRP A 86 -0.68 6.08 -14.87
N LEU A 87 -1.24 4.87 -14.95
CA LEU A 87 -1.42 4.17 -16.24
C LEU A 87 -2.23 5.02 -17.23
N GLY A 88 -3.29 5.67 -16.76
CA GLY A 88 -4.09 6.59 -17.58
C GLY A 88 -3.27 7.77 -18.10
N GLU A 89 -2.44 8.39 -17.26
CA GLU A 89 -1.53 9.49 -17.63
C GLU A 89 -0.48 9.07 -18.67
N GLN A 90 -0.02 7.82 -18.59
CA GLN A 90 0.93 7.25 -19.56
C GLN A 90 0.24 6.77 -20.85
N GLY A 91 -1.08 6.86 -20.97
CA GLY A 91 -1.85 6.33 -22.11
C GLY A 91 -1.83 4.81 -22.17
N LEU A 92 -1.54 4.13 -21.05
CA LEU A 92 -1.55 2.68 -20.95
C LEU A 92 -2.94 2.17 -20.55
N PRO A 93 -3.41 1.06 -21.13
CA PRO A 93 -4.72 0.53 -20.78
C PRO A 93 -4.74 -0.02 -19.34
N PRO A 94 -5.86 0.14 -18.64
CA PRO A 94 -6.01 -0.47 -17.32
C PRO A 94 -6.04 -2.00 -17.42
N PRO A 95 -5.70 -2.72 -16.33
CA PRO A 95 -5.83 -4.17 -16.26
C PRO A 95 -7.23 -4.67 -16.61
N ARG A 96 -7.31 -5.67 -17.50
CA ARG A 96 -8.59 -6.25 -17.94
C ARG A 96 -9.23 -7.17 -16.91
N HIS A 97 -8.40 -7.90 -16.18
CA HIS A 97 -8.84 -8.89 -15.19
C HIS A 97 -8.33 -8.48 -13.82
N MET A 98 -9.23 -8.03 -12.97
CA MET A 98 -8.87 -7.45 -11.67
C MET A 98 -9.79 -7.91 -10.56
N ILE A 99 -9.21 -8.39 -9.48
CA ILE A 99 -9.86 -8.65 -8.21
C ILE A 99 -9.63 -7.42 -7.32
N ARG A 100 -10.70 -6.79 -6.86
CA ARG A 100 -10.63 -5.74 -5.85
C ARG A 100 -10.58 -6.37 -4.47
N CYS A 101 -9.54 -6.09 -3.72
CA CYS A 101 -9.33 -6.66 -2.39
C CYS A 101 -8.98 -5.57 -1.38
N ALA A 102 -9.67 -5.59 -0.25
CA ALA A 102 -9.51 -4.61 0.82
C ALA A 102 -8.63 -5.09 1.98
N SER A 103 -8.13 -6.31 1.92
CA SER A 103 -7.26 -6.90 2.94
C SER A 103 -5.89 -7.21 2.35
N THR A 104 -4.84 -6.67 2.95
CA THR A 104 -3.46 -6.94 2.55
C THR A 104 -3.12 -8.43 2.65
N MET A 105 -3.56 -9.08 3.73
CA MET A 105 -3.29 -10.51 3.92
C MET A 105 -3.99 -11.36 2.87
N LEU A 106 -5.25 -11.05 2.53
CA LEU A 106 -5.96 -11.78 1.47
C LEU A 106 -5.34 -11.53 0.08
N MET A 107 -4.84 -10.32 -0.18
CA MET A 107 -4.08 -10.04 -1.41
C MET A 107 -2.84 -10.94 -1.51
N LEU A 108 -2.05 -11.01 -0.44
CA LEU A 108 -0.85 -11.86 -0.39
C LEU A 108 -1.19 -13.34 -0.60
N GLU A 109 -2.23 -13.85 0.05
CA GLU A 109 -2.71 -15.22 -0.14
C GLU A 109 -3.12 -15.50 -1.59
N LEU A 110 -3.87 -14.57 -2.22
CA LEU A 110 -4.25 -14.71 -3.63
C LEU A 110 -3.04 -14.69 -4.55
N MET A 111 -2.08 -13.81 -4.29
CA MET A 111 -0.83 -13.77 -5.06
C MET A 111 -0.01 -15.04 -4.90
N GLN A 112 0.12 -15.58 -3.69
CA GLN A 112 0.88 -16.81 -3.43
C GLN A 112 0.27 -18.06 -4.09
N ARG A 113 -1.07 -18.13 -4.16
CA ARG A 113 -1.81 -19.33 -4.58
C ARG A 113 -2.32 -19.28 -6.01
N THR A 114 -2.21 -18.15 -6.68
CA THR A 114 -2.75 -17.96 -8.04
C THR A 114 -1.76 -17.19 -8.93
N ASP A 115 -2.10 -17.05 -10.21
CA ASP A 115 -1.34 -16.20 -11.13
C ASP A 115 -1.84 -14.75 -11.10
N CYS A 116 -2.13 -14.21 -9.90
CA CYS A 116 -2.43 -12.80 -9.73
C CYS A 116 -1.15 -12.00 -9.47
N ILE A 117 -1.05 -10.85 -10.15
CA ILE A 117 -0.06 -9.82 -9.89
C ILE A 117 -0.66 -8.80 -8.93
N GLY A 118 0.10 -8.36 -7.95
CA GLY A 118 -0.27 -7.27 -7.04
C GLY A 118 0.69 -6.11 -7.13
N ILE A 119 0.27 -4.96 -6.59
CA ILE A 119 1.14 -3.81 -6.32
C ILE A 119 1.13 -3.52 -4.83
N GLY A 120 2.29 -3.21 -4.29
CA GLY A 120 2.46 -2.87 -2.88
C GLY A 120 3.81 -2.25 -2.61
N PRO A 121 4.06 -1.84 -1.35
CA PRO A 121 5.38 -1.36 -0.95
C PRO A 121 6.41 -2.47 -1.11
N GLU A 122 7.57 -2.13 -1.68
CA GLU A 122 8.66 -3.09 -1.90
C GLU A 122 9.06 -3.81 -0.61
N ARG A 123 9.10 -3.09 0.52
CA ARG A 123 9.40 -3.65 1.84
C ARG A 123 8.49 -4.81 2.24
N LEU A 124 7.18 -4.72 1.91
CA LEU A 124 6.21 -5.76 2.22
C LEU A 124 6.56 -7.08 1.52
N PHE A 125 6.91 -7.00 0.25
CA PHE A 125 7.22 -8.19 -0.55
C PHE A 125 8.62 -8.75 -0.28
N LYS A 126 9.55 -7.92 0.19
CA LYS A 126 10.90 -8.35 0.60
C LYS A 126 10.98 -8.85 2.04
N ASP A 127 9.93 -8.66 2.83
CA ASP A 127 9.87 -9.20 4.19
C ASP A 127 9.85 -10.73 4.17
N ARG A 128 10.66 -11.35 4.99
CA ARG A 128 10.84 -12.82 4.98
C ARG A 128 9.61 -13.60 5.47
N LEU A 129 8.78 -13.00 6.29
CA LEU A 129 7.58 -13.64 6.83
C LEU A 129 6.37 -13.34 5.95
N VAL A 130 6.16 -12.07 5.63
CA VAL A 130 4.97 -11.60 4.91
C VAL A 130 5.10 -11.85 3.41
N GLY A 131 6.28 -11.59 2.84
CA GLY A 131 6.59 -11.78 1.42
C GLY A 131 7.03 -13.18 1.03
N HIS A 132 6.99 -14.17 1.93
CA HIS A 132 7.39 -15.53 1.62
C HIS A 132 6.64 -16.09 0.40
N GLY A 133 7.37 -16.67 -0.56
CA GLY A 133 6.79 -17.21 -1.79
C GLY A 133 6.36 -16.16 -2.82
N ILE A 134 6.68 -14.88 -2.59
CA ILE A 134 6.42 -13.77 -3.50
C ILE A 134 7.74 -13.22 -4.04
N GLN A 135 7.77 -12.87 -5.31
CA GLN A 135 8.89 -12.23 -5.98
C GLN A 135 8.47 -10.91 -6.61
N CYS A 136 9.36 -9.91 -6.56
CA CYS A 136 9.18 -8.65 -7.24
C CYS A 136 9.39 -8.79 -8.74
N LEU A 137 8.54 -8.16 -9.55
CA LEU A 137 8.67 -8.10 -11.00
C LEU A 137 9.53 -6.90 -11.39
N LYS A 138 10.26 -7.00 -12.49
CA LYS A 138 11.18 -5.95 -12.98
C LYS A 138 10.54 -5.04 -14.04
N VAL A 139 9.24 -4.90 -14.00
CA VAL A 139 8.51 -4.06 -14.96
C VAL A 139 8.79 -2.58 -14.68
N ALA A 140 9.09 -1.85 -15.73
CA ALA A 140 9.38 -0.41 -15.67
C ALA A 140 8.76 0.33 -16.87
N PRO A 141 8.49 1.64 -16.75
CA PRO A 141 8.54 2.44 -15.52
C PRO A 141 7.41 2.08 -14.55
N LEU A 142 7.55 2.49 -13.28
CA LEU A 142 6.55 2.37 -12.24
C LEU A 142 6.03 3.77 -11.86
N PRO A 143 4.84 3.88 -11.21
CA PRO A 143 4.39 5.16 -10.67
C PRO A 143 5.40 5.73 -9.67
N PRO A 144 5.45 7.06 -9.49
CA PRO A 144 6.30 7.68 -8.50
C PRO A 144 5.99 7.14 -7.10
N PRO A 145 6.98 7.12 -6.19
CA PRO A 145 6.75 6.68 -4.82
C PRO A 145 5.75 7.60 -4.12
N MET A 146 4.93 7.03 -3.26
CA MET A 146 4.12 7.76 -2.29
C MET A 146 4.87 7.81 -0.96
N ASP A 147 4.39 8.62 -0.01
CA ASP A 147 4.97 8.63 1.32
C ASP A 147 4.27 7.63 2.25
N PHE A 148 5.07 6.98 3.07
CA PHE A 148 4.63 6.20 4.20
C PHE A 148 4.73 7.06 5.46
N GLY A 149 3.69 7.11 6.28
CA GLY A 149 3.72 8.01 7.42
C GLY A 149 2.69 7.72 8.50
N ILE A 150 2.76 8.52 9.56
CA ILE A 150 1.82 8.51 10.68
C ILE A 150 0.74 9.56 10.44
N LEU A 151 -0.51 9.11 10.54
CA LEU A 151 -1.70 9.96 10.51
C LEU A 151 -2.26 10.11 11.92
N ARG A 152 -2.59 11.33 12.30
CA ARG A 152 -3.24 11.62 13.59
C ARG A 152 -4.17 12.83 13.49
N LEU A 153 -5.06 12.95 14.45
CA LEU A 153 -5.97 14.09 14.53
C LEU A 153 -5.17 15.37 14.86
N ARG A 154 -5.45 16.43 14.11
CA ARG A 154 -4.82 17.75 14.28
C ARG A 154 -5.18 18.36 15.64
N GLY A 155 -4.17 18.90 16.33
CA GLY A 155 -4.36 19.57 17.61
C GLY A 155 -4.62 18.66 18.81
N VAL A 156 -4.72 17.34 18.60
CA VAL A 156 -4.93 16.37 19.66
C VAL A 156 -3.61 15.66 19.97
N PRO A 157 -3.09 15.72 21.20
CA PRO A 157 -1.89 15.00 21.58
C PRO A 157 -2.14 13.50 21.64
N LEU A 158 -1.17 12.70 21.24
CA LEU A 158 -1.22 11.25 21.42
C LEU A 158 -1.35 10.89 22.89
N SER A 159 -2.14 9.87 23.20
CA SER A 159 -2.24 9.31 24.56
C SER A 159 -0.91 8.81 25.08
N ALA A 160 -0.79 8.65 26.39
CA ALA A 160 0.43 8.15 27.03
C ALA A 160 0.83 6.74 26.52
N ALA A 161 -0.15 5.92 26.13
CA ALA A 161 0.09 4.60 25.54
C ALA A 161 0.47 4.69 24.05
N ALA A 162 -0.10 5.62 23.29
CA ALA A 162 0.14 5.76 21.88
C ALA A 162 1.51 6.35 21.54
N LYS A 163 2.03 7.29 22.37
CA LYS A 163 3.33 7.92 22.12
C LYS A 163 4.48 6.93 21.92
N PRO A 164 4.74 5.97 22.84
CA PRO A 164 5.84 5.02 22.65
C PRO A 164 5.62 4.11 21.44
N MET A 165 4.35 3.77 21.13
CA MET A 165 4.03 2.97 19.96
C MET A 165 4.32 3.74 18.67
N ALA A 166 3.87 4.99 18.55
CA ALA A 166 4.17 5.82 17.38
C ALA A 166 5.69 6.00 17.19
N THR A 167 6.43 6.23 18.29
CA THR A 167 7.89 6.33 18.25
C THR A 167 8.56 5.03 17.78
N LEU A 168 8.06 3.88 18.26
CA LEU A 168 8.57 2.57 17.85
C LEU A 168 8.37 2.36 16.34
N PHE A 169 7.17 2.62 15.85
CA PHE A 169 6.85 2.51 14.43
C PHE A 169 7.66 3.48 13.58
N ALA A 170 7.78 4.75 14.00
CA ALA A 170 8.62 5.73 13.31
C ALA A 170 10.05 5.22 13.17
N ARG A 171 10.66 4.73 14.26
CA ARG A 171 12.01 4.17 14.24
C ARG A 171 12.15 2.95 13.33
N TYR A 172 11.15 2.08 13.29
CA TYR A 172 11.20 0.85 12.50
C TYR A 172 10.99 1.09 11.01
N LEU A 173 10.24 2.14 10.67
CA LEU A 173 9.82 2.42 9.30
C LEU A 173 10.72 3.46 8.61
N SER A 174 11.48 4.26 9.37
CA SER A 174 12.44 5.24 8.81
C SER A 174 13.78 4.63 8.39
N THR A 175 13.97 3.31 8.55
CA THR A 175 15.15 2.57 8.10
C THR A 175 14.86 1.80 6.84
#